data_79190415d0326d22c2d89d6dc581d191
#
_entry.id   79190415d0326d22c2d89d6dc581d191
#
_cell.length_a   1.000
_cell.length_b   1.000
_cell.length_c   1.000
_cell.angle_alpha   90.00
_cell.angle_beta   90.00
_cell.angle_gamma   90.00
#
_symmetry.space_group_name_H-M   'P 1'
#
loop_
_entity.id
_entity.type
_entity.pdbx_description
1 polymer ?
#
loop_
_entity_poly.entity_id
_entity_poly.type
_entity_poly.pdbx_seq_one_letter_code
_entity_poly.pdbx_strand_id
1 'polypeptide(L)'
;MNQSRIRIASVLAIAALVASACSSAAVTTAPLATPTPGQTAAPTAVPTAAPTAAPTQKVVGTIPSDQLVVAGHLTICSDIPYPPQEYFDADGNPTGSDIDIGSEIANRLGLKMAVQNTVFDTIIAALKGGKCDIIISAQNINADRLAQVDMIPFFQAGQSFVVAKGNPDAIKTTDDLCGKSVGVENGTTEADHLNGAGDYKTTGGLNKACTSAGKAAIDIKPYQKDSDALLALQTAKVATYFTDSPVAGYYVTQHPDQFELVSGLTLSLIKEGISVQKGTSGPSAIETSVKTALQSMIDDGTYLKILTKYNVQSGAVTSTNP
;
A
#
# COMPACT_ATOMS: atom_id res chain seq x y z
N MET A 1 61.22 -0.33 -0.92
CA MET A 1 62.00 0.54 0.00
C MET A 1 61.22 1.86 0.04
N ASN A 2 60.44 2.16 0.97
CA ASN A 2 60.62 3.00 2.12
C ASN A 2 59.31 2.99 2.96
N GLN A 3 59.48 2.60 4.20
CA GLN A 3 58.46 2.64 5.26
C GLN A 3 58.51 4.03 5.94
N SER A 4 57.40 4.52 6.40
CA SER A 4 57.30 5.45 7.54
C SER A 4 55.84 5.38 8.06
N ARG A 5 55.51 4.58 9.06
CA ARG A 5 55.58 4.71 10.54
C ARG A 5 54.89 5.98 11.04
N ILE A 6 53.67 5.80 11.55
CA ILE A 6 53.18 5.82 12.94
C ILE A 6 53.21 7.23 13.60
N ARG A 7 52.08 7.65 14.13
CA ARG A 7 51.95 8.07 15.55
C ARG A 7 50.50 8.01 16.05
N ILE A 8 50.32 7.12 17.00
CA ILE A 8 49.22 7.05 17.95
C ILE A 8 49.37 8.19 18.95
N ALA A 9 48.33 8.88 19.28
CA ALA A 9 48.26 9.74 20.47
C ALA A 9 46.92 9.47 21.20
N SER A 10 47.04 8.68 22.26
CA SER A 10 46.04 8.50 23.31
C SER A 10 46.00 9.75 24.16
N VAL A 11 44.82 10.25 24.53
CA VAL A 11 44.63 11.13 25.68
C VAL A 11 43.47 10.61 26.53
N LEU A 12 43.88 10.29 27.78
CA LEU A 12 43.02 9.84 28.89
C LEU A 12 42.13 10.97 29.45
N ALA A 13 40.96 10.56 29.85
CA ALA A 13 40.18 10.85 31.07
C ALA A 13 40.28 12.21 31.78
N ILE A 14 39.11 12.69 32.20
CA ILE A 14 38.82 13.17 33.58
C ILE A 14 37.34 13.01 33.86
N ALA A 15 37.00 12.18 34.85
CA ALA A 15 35.72 12.13 35.52
C ALA A 15 35.63 13.20 36.60
N ALA A 16 34.59 14.01 36.63
CA ALA A 16 34.26 14.87 37.73
C ALA A 16 32.88 14.49 38.32
N LEU A 17 32.96 13.85 39.50
CA LEU A 17 31.79 13.65 40.38
C LEU A 17 31.49 14.99 41.09
N VAL A 18 30.25 15.42 40.99
CA VAL A 18 29.70 16.47 41.90
C VAL A 18 28.57 15.82 42.71
N ALA A 19 28.85 15.61 43.97
CA ALA A 19 27.88 15.25 45.00
C ALA A 19 27.20 16.54 45.47
N SER A 20 25.87 16.63 45.39
CA SER A 20 25.09 17.68 46.05
C SER A 20 24.27 17.09 47.18
N ALA A 21 24.49 17.65 48.35
CA ALA A 21 23.96 17.22 49.63
C ALA A 21 22.46 17.56 49.80
N CYS A 22 21.72 16.62 50.40
CA CYS A 22 20.37 16.81 50.90
C CYS A 22 20.36 17.75 52.11
N SER A 23 19.52 18.76 52.08
CA SER A 23 19.10 19.52 53.26
C SER A 23 17.66 19.18 53.59
N SER A 24 17.45 18.49 54.71
CA SER A 24 16.14 18.13 55.25
C SER A 24 15.60 19.29 56.11
N ALA A 25 14.51 19.93 55.70
CA ALA A 25 13.74 20.82 56.55
C ALA A 25 12.62 20.01 57.25
N ALA A 26 12.68 19.97 58.57
CA ALA A 26 11.65 19.37 59.40
C ALA A 26 10.41 20.29 59.46
N VAL A 27 9.27 19.80 59.03
CA VAL A 27 7.98 20.46 59.20
C VAL A 27 7.27 19.82 60.39
N THR A 28 7.01 20.60 61.40
CA THR A 28 6.25 20.25 62.63
C THR A 28 4.76 20.16 62.25
N THR A 29 4.16 18.99 62.37
CA THR A 29 2.71 18.80 62.18
C THR A 29 1.97 18.89 63.51
N ALA A 30 0.99 19.78 63.58
CA ALA A 30 0.00 19.82 64.66
C ALA A 30 -1.01 18.67 64.50
N PRO A 31 -1.58 18.13 65.60
CA PRO A 31 -2.51 17.01 65.53
C PRO A 31 -3.89 17.43 64.99
N LEU A 32 -4.33 16.80 63.94
CA LEU A 32 -5.66 16.97 63.35
C LEU A 32 -6.65 16.01 64.01
N ALA A 33 -7.81 16.54 64.38
CA ALA A 33 -8.88 15.80 65.03
C ALA A 33 -9.42 14.63 64.16
N THR A 34 -9.71 13.49 64.80
CA THR A 34 -10.26 12.27 64.23
C THR A 34 -11.74 12.48 63.85
N PRO A 35 -12.15 12.29 62.60
CA PRO A 35 -13.57 12.25 62.26
C PRO A 35 -14.18 10.87 62.57
N THR A 36 -15.38 10.90 63.14
CA THR A 36 -16.25 9.73 63.41
C THR A 36 -16.56 8.93 62.13
N PRO A 37 -16.61 7.59 62.15
CA PRO A 37 -16.94 6.79 60.99
C PRO A 37 -18.38 7.00 60.55
N GLY A 38 -18.61 7.70 59.45
CA GLY A 38 -19.88 7.72 58.74
C GLY A 38 -20.07 6.42 57.97
N GLN A 39 -21.24 5.81 58.08
CA GLN A 39 -21.64 4.62 57.34
C GLN A 39 -21.47 4.81 55.83
N THR A 40 -20.57 4.04 55.20
CA THR A 40 -20.41 3.97 53.76
C THR A 40 -21.57 3.18 53.16
N ALA A 41 -22.44 3.84 52.43
CA ALA A 41 -23.45 3.15 51.59
C ALA A 41 -22.74 2.26 50.55
N ALA A 42 -23.16 1.02 50.42
CA ALA A 42 -22.66 0.10 49.42
C ALA A 42 -22.88 0.66 48.00
N PRO A 43 -21.91 0.55 47.11
CA PRO A 43 -22.10 0.97 45.70
C PRO A 43 -23.16 0.08 45.05
N THR A 44 -24.24 0.70 44.57
CA THR A 44 -25.24 0.08 43.74
C THR A 44 -24.56 -0.41 42.44
N ALA A 45 -24.54 -1.71 42.21
CA ALA A 45 -23.99 -2.29 40.98
C ALA A 45 -24.78 -1.76 39.76
N VAL A 46 -24.07 -0.98 38.93
CA VAL A 46 -24.56 -0.61 37.60
C VAL A 46 -24.68 -1.91 36.78
N PRO A 47 -25.83 -2.21 36.16
CA PRO A 47 -25.93 -3.41 35.33
C PRO A 47 -24.95 -3.26 34.16
N THR A 48 -23.94 -4.14 34.14
CA THR A 48 -23.04 -4.28 32.97
C THR A 48 -23.90 -4.77 31.82
N ALA A 49 -24.12 -3.92 30.81
CA ALA A 49 -24.78 -4.34 29.59
C ALA A 49 -24.05 -5.58 29.03
N ALA A 50 -24.79 -6.64 28.77
CA ALA A 50 -24.23 -7.82 28.11
C ALA A 50 -23.59 -7.39 26.77
N PRO A 51 -22.43 -7.94 26.39
CA PRO A 51 -21.81 -7.62 25.11
C PRO A 51 -22.84 -7.92 24.01
N THR A 52 -23.22 -6.88 23.27
CA THR A 52 -24.05 -7.02 22.07
C THR A 52 -23.28 -7.95 21.15
N ALA A 53 -23.84 -9.12 20.82
CA ALA A 53 -23.25 -10.04 19.84
C ALA A 53 -23.01 -9.26 18.56
N ALA A 54 -21.78 -9.32 18.05
CA ALA A 54 -21.45 -8.75 16.74
C ALA A 54 -22.45 -9.29 15.71
N PRO A 55 -22.96 -8.47 14.80
CA PRO A 55 -23.92 -8.94 13.80
C PRO A 55 -23.30 -10.11 13.05
N THR A 56 -23.99 -11.26 13.04
CA THR A 56 -23.55 -12.44 12.32
C THR A 56 -23.54 -12.09 10.82
N GLN A 57 -22.36 -11.90 10.27
CA GLN A 57 -22.19 -11.52 8.87
C GLN A 57 -22.74 -12.64 7.98
N LYS A 58 -23.61 -12.29 7.03
CA LYS A 58 -24.21 -13.27 6.14
C LYS A 58 -23.15 -13.78 5.16
N VAL A 59 -22.85 -15.08 5.23
CA VAL A 59 -22.02 -15.75 4.22
C VAL A 59 -22.75 -15.69 2.87
N VAL A 60 -22.11 -15.17 1.83
CA VAL A 60 -22.72 -14.94 0.51
C VAL A 60 -22.19 -15.86 -0.59
N GLY A 61 -21.15 -16.67 -0.28
CA GLY A 61 -20.57 -17.64 -1.22
C GLY A 61 -19.74 -18.67 -0.45
N THR A 62 -19.32 -19.73 -1.14
CA THR A 62 -18.46 -20.77 -0.55
C THR A 62 -17.41 -21.18 -1.58
N ILE A 63 -16.17 -21.37 -1.09
CA ILE A 63 -15.09 -21.96 -1.88
C ILE A 63 -14.81 -23.32 -1.27
N PRO A 64 -14.81 -24.42 -2.07
CA PRO A 64 -14.42 -25.74 -1.58
C PRO A 64 -13.02 -25.68 -0.96
N SER A 65 -12.85 -26.33 0.21
CA SER A 65 -11.59 -26.24 0.97
C SER A 65 -10.38 -26.85 0.24
N ASP A 66 -10.60 -27.77 -0.68
CA ASP A 66 -9.60 -28.39 -1.55
C ASP A 66 -9.16 -27.50 -2.71
N GLN A 67 -9.85 -26.38 -2.95
CA GLN A 67 -9.47 -25.35 -3.93
C GLN A 67 -8.68 -24.18 -3.30
N LEU A 68 -8.54 -24.16 -1.98
CA LEU A 68 -7.78 -23.14 -1.26
C LEU A 68 -6.35 -23.61 -1.01
N VAL A 69 -5.39 -22.70 -1.10
CA VAL A 69 -3.97 -22.96 -0.77
C VAL A 69 -3.84 -23.41 0.69
N VAL A 70 -4.62 -22.78 1.57
CA VAL A 70 -4.73 -23.19 2.98
C VAL A 70 -6.21 -23.34 3.34
N ALA A 71 -6.62 -24.54 3.73
CA ALA A 71 -8.01 -24.79 4.12
C ALA A 71 -8.50 -23.80 5.19
N GLY A 72 -9.67 -23.20 4.95
CA GLY A 72 -10.27 -22.19 5.83
C GLY A 72 -9.66 -20.77 5.75
N HIS A 73 -8.70 -20.54 4.85
CA HIS A 73 -8.12 -19.23 4.62
C HIS A 73 -8.25 -18.82 3.16
N LEU A 74 -8.50 -17.54 2.91
CA LEU A 74 -8.30 -16.91 1.62
C LEU A 74 -6.89 -16.28 1.64
N THR A 75 -5.96 -16.90 0.92
CA THR A 75 -4.57 -16.42 0.84
C THR A 75 -4.46 -15.41 -0.29
N ILE A 76 -4.02 -14.20 0.04
CA ILE A 76 -3.91 -13.07 -0.87
C ILE A 76 -2.44 -12.74 -1.11
N CYS A 77 -2.00 -12.77 -2.36
CA CYS A 77 -0.73 -12.16 -2.77
C CYS A 77 -0.93 -10.64 -2.92
N SER A 78 -0.01 -9.86 -2.33
CA SER A 78 -0.01 -8.40 -2.37
C SER A 78 1.42 -7.90 -2.31
N ASP A 79 1.79 -6.89 -3.07
CA ASP A 79 3.13 -6.28 -3.03
C ASP A 79 3.17 -5.10 -2.06
N ILE A 80 3.63 -5.38 -0.85
CA ILE A 80 3.70 -4.41 0.23
C ILE A 80 5.14 -3.87 0.35
N PRO A 81 5.34 -2.51 0.38
CA PRO A 81 4.33 -1.45 0.55
C PRO A 81 3.94 -0.73 -0.75
N TYR A 82 2.65 -0.41 -0.89
CA TYR A 82 2.08 0.45 -1.92
C TYR A 82 0.91 1.28 -1.35
N PRO A 83 1.19 2.25 -0.43
CA PRO A 83 0.15 2.97 0.28
C PRO A 83 -0.61 3.95 -0.64
N PRO A 84 -1.90 4.20 -0.41
CA PRO A 84 -2.72 3.73 0.72
C PRO A 84 -3.45 2.39 0.45
N GLN A 85 -3.12 1.68 -0.63
CA GLN A 85 -3.80 0.46 -1.04
C GLN A 85 -3.32 -0.75 -0.22
N GLU A 86 -2.00 -0.97 -0.08
CA GLU A 86 -1.43 -2.00 0.79
C GLU A 86 -0.10 -1.54 1.42
N TYR A 87 -0.04 -1.56 2.73
CA TYR A 87 1.16 -1.18 3.47
C TYR A 87 1.18 -1.82 4.86
N PHE A 88 2.25 -1.64 5.62
CA PHE A 88 2.31 -2.07 7.01
C PHE A 88 1.98 -0.90 7.94
N ASP A 89 1.15 -1.16 8.95
CA ASP A 89 0.93 -0.21 10.04
C ASP A 89 2.15 -0.13 10.97
N ALA A 90 2.06 0.71 12.02
CA ALA A 90 3.15 0.88 12.97
C ALA A 90 3.50 -0.38 13.78
N ASP A 91 2.57 -1.33 13.86
CA ASP A 91 2.74 -2.62 14.57
C ASP A 91 3.23 -3.72 13.60
N GLY A 92 3.42 -3.40 12.33
CA GLY A 92 3.87 -4.32 11.29
C GLY A 92 2.76 -5.20 10.69
N ASN A 93 1.48 -4.87 10.92
CA ASN A 93 0.38 -5.59 10.31
C ASN A 93 0.05 -5.03 8.93
N PRO A 94 -0.29 -5.90 7.95
CA PRO A 94 -0.80 -5.44 6.66
C PRO A 94 -2.10 -4.64 6.82
N THR A 95 -2.17 -3.49 6.17
CA THR A 95 -3.33 -2.58 6.16
C THR A 95 -3.42 -1.86 4.82
N GLY A 96 -4.50 -1.15 4.56
CA GLY A 96 -4.76 -0.44 3.31
C GLY A 96 -6.09 -0.82 2.71
N SER A 97 -6.51 -0.11 1.65
CA SER A 97 -7.81 -0.37 1.02
C SER A 97 -7.91 -1.79 0.45
N ASP A 98 -6.85 -2.28 -0.17
CA ASP A 98 -6.80 -3.61 -0.77
C ASP A 98 -6.82 -4.71 0.29
N ILE A 99 -6.09 -4.50 1.38
CA ILE A 99 -6.07 -5.42 2.52
C ILE A 99 -7.44 -5.48 3.20
N ASP A 100 -8.08 -4.33 3.44
CA ASP A 100 -9.41 -4.29 4.08
C ASP A 100 -10.49 -4.88 3.16
N ILE A 101 -10.42 -4.63 1.83
CA ILE A 101 -11.32 -5.27 0.84
C ILE A 101 -11.12 -6.78 0.86
N GLY A 102 -9.88 -7.26 0.82
CA GLY A 102 -9.55 -8.68 0.87
C GLY A 102 -10.02 -9.35 2.16
N SER A 103 -9.85 -8.67 3.29
CA SER A 103 -10.33 -9.13 4.60
C SER A 103 -11.85 -9.27 4.63
N GLU A 104 -12.56 -8.27 4.10
CA GLU A 104 -14.03 -8.30 4.06
C GLU A 104 -14.55 -9.35 3.07
N ILE A 105 -13.90 -9.55 1.93
CA ILE A 105 -14.21 -10.66 1.01
C ILE A 105 -14.06 -11.99 1.74
N ALA A 106 -12.94 -12.24 2.43
CA ALA A 106 -12.71 -13.46 3.19
C ALA A 106 -13.82 -13.67 4.25
N ASN A 107 -14.16 -12.64 5.01
CA ASN A 107 -15.22 -12.67 6.00
C ASN A 107 -16.57 -13.08 5.40
N ARG A 108 -16.96 -12.49 4.26
CA ARG A 108 -18.22 -12.83 3.55
C ARG A 108 -18.25 -14.23 2.98
N LEU A 109 -17.09 -14.84 2.80
CA LEU A 109 -16.94 -16.23 2.37
C LEU A 109 -16.79 -17.19 3.55
N GLY A 110 -16.85 -16.71 4.80
CA GLY A 110 -16.66 -17.54 6.00
C GLY A 110 -15.22 -18.03 6.18
N LEU A 111 -14.25 -17.32 5.58
CA LEU A 111 -12.83 -17.64 5.59
C LEU A 111 -12.05 -16.62 6.45
N LYS A 112 -10.86 -16.98 6.88
CA LYS A 112 -9.87 -16.04 7.42
C LYS A 112 -9.00 -15.53 6.30
N MET A 113 -8.57 -14.27 6.37
CA MET A 113 -7.58 -13.75 5.42
C MET A 113 -6.17 -14.18 5.85
N ALA A 114 -5.33 -14.53 4.87
CA ALA A 114 -3.88 -14.63 5.01
C ALA A 114 -3.22 -13.79 3.91
N VAL A 115 -2.20 -12.99 4.26
CA VAL A 115 -1.48 -12.15 3.29
C VAL A 115 -0.10 -12.75 3.02
N GLN A 116 0.21 -12.94 1.74
CA GLN A 116 1.50 -13.34 1.22
C GLN A 116 2.15 -12.12 0.53
N ASN A 117 3.08 -11.44 1.22
CA ASN A 117 3.84 -10.35 0.59
C ASN A 117 4.68 -10.91 -0.57
N THR A 118 4.43 -10.41 -1.76
CA THR A 118 4.95 -10.98 -3.02
C THR A 118 5.37 -9.84 -3.95
N VAL A 119 6.57 -9.91 -4.50
CA VAL A 119 7.09 -8.88 -5.42
C VAL A 119 6.21 -8.79 -6.67
N PHE A 120 5.87 -7.56 -7.09
CA PHE A 120 4.86 -7.26 -8.11
C PHE A 120 5.14 -7.92 -9.47
N ASP A 121 6.37 -7.85 -9.99
CA ASP A 121 6.71 -8.41 -11.31
C ASP A 121 6.60 -9.94 -11.38
N THR A 122 6.56 -10.62 -10.24
CA THR A 122 6.41 -12.08 -10.13
C THR A 122 5.08 -12.53 -9.55
N ILE A 123 4.18 -11.60 -9.21
CA ILE A 123 2.97 -11.88 -8.45
C ILE A 123 1.99 -12.80 -9.22
N ILE A 124 1.85 -12.63 -10.54
CA ILE A 124 1.03 -13.52 -11.39
C ILE A 124 1.64 -14.93 -11.43
N ALA A 125 2.96 -15.04 -11.50
CA ALA A 125 3.62 -16.34 -11.46
C ALA A 125 3.42 -17.04 -10.10
N ALA A 126 3.40 -16.27 -9.00
CA ALA A 126 3.10 -16.79 -7.67
C ALA A 126 1.67 -17.33 -7.57
N LEU A 127 0.66 -16.59 -8.09
CA LEU A 127 -0.72 -17.05 -8.17
C LEU A 127 -0.83 -18.35 -8.97
N LYS A 128 -0.26 -18.38 -10.17
CA LYS A 128 -0.27 -19.58 -11.05
C LYS A 128 0.47 -20.75 -10.43
N GLY A 129 1.48 -20.49 -9.62
CA GLY A 129 2.24 -21.48 -8.85
C GLY A 129 1.56 -21.94 -7.56
N GLY A 130 0.33 -21.49 -7.27
CA GLY A 130 -0.44 -21.87 -6.07
C GLY A 130 0.16 -21.35 -4.77
N LYS A 131 0.79 -20.17 -4.78
CA LYS A 131 1.28 -19.51 -3.55
C LYS A 131 0.21 -18.71 -2.84
N CYS A 132 -0.83 -18.32 -3.56
CA CYS A 132 -2.03 -17.63 -3.06
C CYS A 132 -3.24 -18.04 -3.88
N ASP A 133 -4.43 -17.75 -3.35
CA ASP A 133 -5.71 -18.02 -4.00
C ASP A 133 -6.10 -16.90 -4.96
N ILE A 134 -5.77 -15.66 -4.58
CA ILE A 134 -6.06 -14.45 -5.36
C ILE A 134 -4.91 -13.44 -5.22
N ILE A 135 -4.89 -12.45 -6.13
CA ILE A 135 -4.05 -11.25 -6.00
C ILE A 135 -4.98 -10.06 -5.75
N ILE A 136 -4.68 -9.26 -4.72
CA ILE A 136 -5.20 -7.89 -4.56
C ILE A 136 -3.96 -7.03 -4.28
N SER A 137 -3.57 -6.20 -5.26
CA SER A 137 -2.34 -5.41 -5.21
C SER A 137 -2.34 -4.35 -6.33
N ALA A 138 -3.31 -3.44 -6.31
CA ALA A 138 -3.43 -2.34 -7.25
C ALA A 138 -3.17 -2.71 -8.73
N GLN A 139 -3.50 -3.94 -9.11
CA GLN A 139 -3.09 -4.51 -10.39
C GLN A 139 -3.98 -4.03 -11.53
N ASN A 140 -3.49 -3.14 -12.38
CA ASN A 140 -4.22 -2.65 -13.55
C ASN A 140 -4.63 -3.80 -14.49
N ILE A 141 -5.86 -3.75 -14.99
CA ILE A 141 -6.38 -4.71 -15.99
C ILE A 141 -5.80 -4.32 -17.35
N ASN A 142 -5.08 -5.25 -17.98
CA ASN A 142 -4.57 -5.11 -19.34
C ASN A 142 -4.62 -6.44 -20.12
N ALA A 143 -4.39 -6.39 -21.43
CA ALA A 143 -4.49 -7.55 -22.29
C ALA A 143 -3.50 -8.66 -21.95
N ASP A 144 -2.25 -8.31 -21.59
CA ASP A 144 -1.19 -9.28 -21.28
C ASP A 144 -1.48 -10.04 -19.97
N ARG A 145 -2.08 -9.36 -18.97
CA ARG A 145 -2.52 -9.97 -17.71
C ARG A 145 -3.77 -10.82 -17.91
N LEU A 146 -4.77 -10.32 -18.66
CA LEU A 146 -5.97 -11.09 -19.02
C LEU A 146 -5.68 -12.33 -19.85
N ALA A 147 -4.58 -12.36 -20.59
CA ALA A 147 -4.13 -13.59 -21.27
C ALA A 147 -3.71 -14.68 -20.28
N GLN A 148 -3.30 -14.33 -19.05
CA GLN A 148 -2.71 -15.23 -18.07
C GLN A 148 -3.65 -15.60 -16.91
N VAL A 149 -4.48 -14.65 -16.46
CA VAL A 149 -5.38 -14.76 -15.32
C VAL A 149 -6.73 -14.14 -15.63
N ASP A 150 -7.77 -14.47 -14.88
CA ASP A 150 -9.02 -13.73 -14.92
C ASP A 150 -8.94 -12.59 -13.89
N MET A 151 -9.58 -11.45 -14.19
CA MET A 151 -9.49 -10.26 -13.34
C MET A 151 -10.87 -9.68 -13.07
N ILE A 152 -11.21 -9.46 -11.82
CA ILE A 152 -12.46 -8.89 -11.34
C ILE A 152 -12.23 -7.42 -11.05
N PRO A 153 -12.84 -6.47 -11.80
CA PRO A 153 -12.66 -5.05 -11.53
C PRO A 153 -13.10 -4.69 -10.11
N PHE A 154 -12.25 -3.97 -9.37
CA PHE A 154 -12.58 -3.54 -8.02
C PHE A 154 -12.19 -2.08 -7.71
N PHE A 155 -11.37 -1.45 -8.52
CA PHE A 155 -10.93 -0.07 -8.35
C PHE A 155 -10.55 0.53 -9.70
N GLN A 156 -10.24 1.83 -9.75
CA GLN A 156 -9.64 2.49 -10.91
C GLN A 156 -8.71 3.61 -10.46
N ALA A 157 -7.57 3.74 -11.11
CA ALA A 157 -6.58 4.76 -10.85
C ALA A 157 -6.09 5.42 -12.13
N GLY A 158 -5.69 6.68 -12.03
CA GLY A 158 -4.86 7.34 -13.03
C GLY A 158 -3.38 7.14 -12.69
N GLN A 159 -2.50 7.48 -13.61
CA GLN A 159 -1.05 7.44 -13.42
C GLN A 159 -0.51 8.86 -13.26
N SER A 160 0.37 9.10 -12.30
CA SER A 160 0.88 10.42 -11.95
C SER A 160 2.39 10.46 -11.77
N PHE A 161 2.97 11.61 -12.06
CA PHE A 161 4.38 11.88 -11.83
C PHE A 161 4.57 12.71 -10.55
N VAL A 162 5.48 12.26 -9.70
CA VAL A 162 5.91 12.95 -8.48
C VAL A 162 7.32 13.50 -8.72
N VAL A 163 7.54 14.74 -8.34
CA VAL A 163 8.84 15.43 -8.44
C VAL A 163 9.27 15.93 -7.06
N ALA A 164 10.55 16.21 -6.90
CA ALA A 164 11.04 16.89 -5.72
C ALA A 164 10.39 18.28 -5.59
N LYS A 165 10.23 18.75 -4.36
CA LYS A 165 9.59 20.05 -4.06
C LYS A 165 10.24 21.20 -4.85
N GLY A 166 9.39 22.00 -5.48
CA GLY A 166 9.81 23.09 -6.35
C GLY A 166 10.15 22.66 -7.76
N ASN A 167 9.97 21.39 -8.12
CA ASN A 167 10.14 20.83 -9.47
C ASN A 167 11.42 21.32 -10.16
N PRO A 168 12.61 20.98 -9.64
CA PRO A 168 13.89 21.53 -10.11
C PRO A 168 14.19 21.20 -11.58
N ASP A 169 13.60 20.12 -12.10
CA ASP A 169 13.74 19.68 -13.49
C ASP A 169 12.69 20.29 -14.43
N ALA A 170 11.80 21.14 -13.91
CA ALA A 170 10.76 21.88 -14.64
C ALA A 170 9.84 20.97 -15.48
N ILE A 171 9.54 19.75 -15.01
CA ILE A 171 8.68 18.78 -15.67
C ILE A 171 7.22 19.24 -15.55
N LYS A 172 6.54 19.48 -16.67
CA LYS A 172 5.14 19.94 -16.75
C LYS A 172 4.31 19.10 -17.71
N THR A 173 4.95 18.47 -18.67
CA THR A 173 4.33 17.65 -19.72
C THR A 173 5.12 16.37 -19.92
N THR A 174 4.55 15.40 -20.62
CA THR A 174 5.28 14.18 -21.01
C THR A 174 6.50 14.47 -21.89
N ASP A 175 6.48 15.56 -22.63
CA ASP A 175 7.59 16.01 -23.49
C ASP A 175 8.82 16.45 -22.69
N ASP A 176 8.64 16.92 -21.45
CA ASP A 176 9.71 17.34 -20.55
C ASP A 176 10.42 16.14 -19.90
N LEU A 177 9.87 14.94 -20.02
CA LEU A 177 10.53 13.70 -19.59
C LEU A 177 11.67 13.26 -20.50
N CYS A 178 11.72 13.78 -21.73
CA CYS A 178 12.75 13.44 -22.71
C CYS A 178 14.14 13.79 -22.19
N GLY A 179 15.02 12.79 -22.09
CA GLY A 179 16.36 12.91 -21.54
C GLY A 179 16.43 12.99 -20.00
N LYS A 180 15.29 12.90 -19.31
CA LYS A 180 15.25 12.84 -17.85
C LYS A 180 15.25 11.40 -17.35
N SER A 181 15.70 11.20 -16.10
CA SER A 181 15.62 9.93 -15.42
C SER A 181 14.26 9.78 -14.74
N VAL A 182 13.56 8.66 -15.00
CA VAL A 182 12.24 8.34 -14.44
C VAL A 182 12.34 7.04 -13.62
N GLY A 183 12.08 7.14 -12.31
CA GLY A 183 11.96 5.98 -11.43
C GLY A 183 10.56 5.36 -11.56
N VAL A 184 10.49 4.05 -11.65
CA VAL A 184 9.24 3.30 -11.82
C VAL A 184 9.40 1.90 -11.24
N GLU A 185 8.33 1.33 -10.72
CA GLU A 185 8.34 -0.08 -10.30
C GLU A 185 8.31 -1.01 -11.51
N ASN A 186 9.06 -2.10 -11.42
CA ASN A 186 9.16 -3.09 -12.50
C ASN A 186 7.87 -3.93 -12.61
N GLY A 187 7.47 -4.27 -13.84
CA GLY A 187 6.27 -5.08 -14.12
C GLY A 187 4.95 -4.32 -14.06
N THR A 188 4.98 -3.00 -13.84
CA THR A 188 3.80 -2.14 -13.79
C THR A 188 3.39 -1.64 -15.18
N THR A 189 2.16 -1.16 -15.30
CA THR A 189 1.69 -0.48 -16.52
C THR A 189 2.36 0.86 -16.74
N GLU A 190 2.87 1.51 -15.70
CA GLU A 190 3.71 2.69 -15.76
C GLU A 190 5.03 2.39 -16.49
N ALA A 191 5.69 1.28 -16.13
CA ALA A 191 6.89 0.83 -16.84
C ALA A 191 6.60 0.50 -18.31
N ASP A 192 5.48 -0.15 -18.59
CA ASP A 192 5.00 -0.44 -19.94
C ASP A 192 4.72 0.85 -20.73
N HIS A 193 4.10 1.85 -20.08
CA HIS A 193 3.80 3.15 -20.70
C HIS A 193 5.09 3.91 -21.07
N LEU A 194 6.11 3.85 -20.25
CA LEU A 194 7.41 4.42 -20.56
C LEU A 194 8.10 3.69 -21.72
N ASN A 195 8.14 2.34 -21.66
CA ASN A 195 8.90 1.50 -22.59
C ASN A 195 8.19 1.20 -23.92
N GLY A 196 6.88 1.37 -24.00
CA GLY A 196 6.07 0.90 -25.12
C GLY A 196 5.86 -0.61 -25.11
N ALA A 197 5.68 -1.20 -23.92
CA ALA A 197 5.28 -2.59 -23.74
C ALA A 197 3.77 -2.70 -23.43
N GLY A 198 3.27 -3.91 -23.15
CA GLY A 198 1.86 -4.11 -22.82
C GLY A 198 0.90 -3.51 -23.84
N ASP A 199 -0.07 -2.76 -23.37
CA ASP A 199 -1.07 -2.07 -24.19
C ASP A 199 -0.47 -0.91 -25.02
N TYR A 200 0.75 -0.49 -24.72
CA TYR A 200 1.46 0.59 -25.43
C TYR A 200 2.34 0.10 -26.60
N LYS A 201 2.30 -1.18 -26.94
CA LYS A 201 3.11 -1.76 -28.05
C LYS A 201 2.89 -1.08 -29.39
N THR A 202 1.67 -0.65 -29.67
CA THR A 202 1.31 0.02 -30.93
C THR A 202 1.79 1.46 -31.00
N THR A 203 1.79 2.18 -29.88
CA THR A 203 2.24 3.58 -29.77
C THR A 203 3.75 3.69 -29.52
N GLY A 204 4.36 2.65 -28.92
CA GLY A 204 5.76 2.62 -28.51
C GLY A 204 6.04 3.40 -27.23
N GLY A 205 5.00 3.82 -26.51
CA GLY A 205 5.10 4.50 -25.22
C GLY A 205 5.73 5.90 -25.28
N LEU A 206 5.97 6.47 -24.11
CA LEU A 206 6.52 7.83 -23.97
C LEU A 206 7.95 7.92 -24.50
N ASN A 207 8.75 6.86 -24.35
CA ASN A 207 10.12 6.85 -24.84
C ASN A 207 10.19 6.96 -26.37
N LYS A 208 9.30 6.27 -27.07
CA LYS A 208 9.20 6.37 -28.54
C LYS A 208 8.74 7.77 -28.98
N ALA A 209 7.84 8.40 -28.22
CA ALA A 209 7.42 9.78 -28.50
C ALA A 209 8.62 10.74 -28.49
N CYS A 210 9.48 10.66 -27.47
CA CYS A 210 10.71 11.44 -27.37
C CYS A 210 11.64 11.22 -28.57
N THR A 211 11.98 9.97 -28.87
CA THR A 211 12.94 9.65 -29.92
C THR A 211 12.39 9.98 -31.32
N SER A 212 11.10 9.83 -31.56
CA SER A 212 10.45 10.22 -32.83
C SER A 212 10.43 11.75 -33.04
N ALA A 213 10.42 12.52 -31.93
CA ALA A 213 10.56 13.99 -31.96
C ALA A 213 12.02 14.46 -32.07
N GLY A 214 12.98 13.54 -32.23
CA GLY A 214 14.40 13.86 -32.29
C GLY A 214 15.00 14.29 -30.94
N LYS A 215 14.29 14.03 -29.84
CA LYS A 215 14.75 14.31 -28.47
C LYS A 215 15.51 13.10 -27.90
N ALA A 216 16.24 13.31 -26.81
CA ALA A 216 16.89 12.22 -26.08
C ALA A 216 15.85 11.25 -25.50
N ALA A 217 16.20 9.98 -25.47
CA ALA A 217 15.37 8.97 -24.82
C ALA A 217 15.18 9.25 -23.33
N ILE A 218 14.06 8.82 -22.75
CA ILE A 218 13.85 8.80 -21.30
C ILE A 218 14.84 7.80 -20.69
N ASP A 219 15.54 8.19 -19.63
CA ASP A 219 16.40 7.30 -18.85
C ASP A 219 15.55 6.56 -17.80
N ILE A 220 14.95 5.45 -18.21
CA ILE A 220 14.02 4.66 -17.38
C ILE A 220 14.82 3.86 -16.34
N LYS A 221 14.50 4.06 -15.06
CA LYS A 221 15.11 3.38 -13.91
C LYS A 221 14.08 2.48 -13.26
N PRO A 222 14.01 1.18 -13.63
CA PRO A 222 13.12 0.24 -12.99
C PRO A 222 13.66 -0.18 -11.61
N TYR A 223 12.77 -0.27 -10.63
CA TYR A 223 13.03 -0.73 -9.28
C TYR A 223 12.16 -1.95 -8.96
N GLN A 224 12.60 -2.78 -8.03
CA GLN A 224 11.88 -3.98 -7.64
C GLN A 224 10.64 -3.66 -6.79
N LYS A 225 10.68 -2.56 -6.05
CA LYS A 225 9.60 -2.05 -5.20
C LYS A 225 9.30 -0.60 -5.55
N ASP A 226 8.05 -0.23 -5.46
CA ASP A 226 7.59 1.14 -5.64
C ASP A 226 8.30 2.11 -4.66
N SER A 227 8.42 1.69 -3.41
CA SER A 227 9.14 2.47 -2.38
C SER A 227 10.62 2.74 -2.71
N ASP A 228 11.28 1.87 -3.48
CA ASP A 228 12.65 2.09 -3.92
C ASP A 228 12.71 3.16 -5.03
N ALA A 229 11.68 3.21 -5.91
CA ALA A 229 11.56 4.28 -6.92
C ALA A 229 11.32 5.64 -6.26
N LEU A 230 10.47 5.70 -5.23
CA LEU A 230 10.28 6.91 -4.42
C LEU A 230 11.59 7.34 -3.71
N LEU A 231 12.29 6.40 -3.10
CA LEU A 231 13.59 6.66 -2.45
C LEU A 231 14.62 7.19 -3.43
N ALA A 232 14.59 6.72 -4.68
CA ALA A 232 15.45 7.23 -5.73
C ALA A 232 15.14 8.69 -6.07
N LEU A 233 13.86 9.10 -6.08
CA LEU A 233 13.48 10.53 -6.20
C LEU A 233 13.96 11.32 -4.97
N GLN A 234 13.72 10.83 -3.77
CA GLN A 234 14.13 11.49 -2.52
C GLN A 234 15.63 11.72 -2.44
N THR A 235 16.43 10.80 -3.00
CA THR A 235 17.90 10.90 -3.02
C THR A 235 18.45 11.51 -4.32
N ALA A 236 17.61 12.13 -5.13
CA ALA A 236 17.96 12.79 -6.40
C ALA A 236 18.69 11.88 -7.41
N LYS A 237 18.43 10.57 -7.37
CA LYS A 237 18.92 9.59 -8.36
C LYS A 237 18.06 9.58 -9.62
N VAL A 238 16.81 10.01 -9.50
CA VAL A 238 15.88 10.20 -10.62
C VAL A 238 15.26 11.60 -10.55
N ALA A 239 14.88 12.14 -11.70
CA ALA A 239 14.24 13.46 -11.81
C ALA A 239 12.77 13.42 -11.41
N THR A 240 12.11 12.28 -11.65
CA THR A 240 10.70 12.06 -11.30
C THR A 240 10.44 10.59 -10.98
N TYR A 241 9.40 10.33 -10.20
CA TYR A 241 8.85 9.03 -9.87
C TYR A 241 7.46 8.90 -10.48
N PHE A 242 7.19 7.78 -11.14
CA PHE A 242 5.95 7.51 -11.87
C PHE A 242 5.22 6.32 -11.25
N THR A 243 3.97 6.54 -10.81
CA THR A 243 3.16 5.58 -10.07
C THR A 243 1.67 5.89 -10.23
N ASP A 244 0.80 5.05 -9.65
CA ASP A 244 -0.63 5.33 -9.59
C ASP A 244 -0.95 6.61 -8.79
N SER A 245 -1.99 7.33 -9.25
CA SER A 245 -2.37 8.62 -8.66
C SER A 245 -2.73 8.56 -7.18
N PRO A 246 -3.39 7.51 -6.62
CA PRO A 246 -3.61 7.40 -5.19
C PRO A 246 -2.31 7.34 -4.38
N VAL A 247 -1.31 6.59 -4.86
CA VAL A 247 0.00 6.44 -4.23
C VAL A 247 0.79 7.74 -4.30
N ALA A 248 0.82 8.35 -5.47
CA ALA A 248 1.43 9.68 -5.66
C ALA A 248 0.82 10.72 -4.71
N GLY A 249 -0.51 10.76 -4.61
CA GLY A 249 -1.25 11.65 -3.70
C GLY A 249 -0.95 11.37 -2.23
N TYR A 250 -0.85 10.09 -1.85
CA TYR A 250 -0.49 9.69 -0.49
C TYR A 250 0.89 10.25 -0.10
N TYR A 251 1.93 9.97 -0.89
CA TYR A 251 3.30 10.40 -0.55
C TYR A 251 3.45 11.92 -0.54
N VAL A 252 2.83 12.63 -1.45
CA VAL A 252 2.85 14.11 -1.46
C VAL A 252 2.13 14.69 -0.24
N THR A 253 1.04 14.05 0.22
CA THR A 253 0.32 14.47 1.42
C THR A 253 1.13 14.19 2.69
N GLN A 254 1.85 13.06 2.76
CA GLN A 254 2.69 12.72 3.90
C GLN A 254 3.98 13.55 3.99
N HIS A 255 4.52 13.98 2.83
CA HIS A 255 5.81 14.68 2.74
C HIS A 255 5.71 15.95 1.86
N PRO A 256 4.84 16.92 2.19
CA PRO A 256 4.56 18.09 1.35
C PRO A 256 5.73 19.07 1.22
N ASP A 257 6.73 18.93 2.08
CA ASP A 257 8.01 19.66 2.07
C ASP A 257 9.06 19.02 1.15
N GLN A 258 8.90 17.75 0.79
CA GLN A 258 9.84 16.99 -0.02
C GLN A 258 9.36 16.78 -1.46
N PHE A 259 8.06 16.58 -1.65
CA PHE A 259 7.48 16.16 -2.92
C PHE A 259 6.33 17.05 -3.35
N GLU A 260 6.08 17.05 -4.66
CA GLU A 260 4.86 17.60 -5.25
C GLU A 260 4.45 16.81 -6.50
N LEU A 261 3.14 16.83 -6.81
CA LEU A 261 2.63 16.28 -8.07
C LEU A 261 2.97 17.20 -9.22
N VAL A 262 3.27 16.63 -10.38
CA VAL A 262 3.29 17.40 -11.63
C VAL A 262 1.86 17.80 -11.96
N SER A 263 1.54 19.06 -11.74
CA SER A 263 0.16 19.58 -11.84
C SER A 263 -0.40 19.40 -13.25
N GLY A 264 -1.61 18.83 -13.35
CA GLY A 264 -2.31 18.63 -14.62
C GLY A 264 -1.75 17.49 -15.48
N LEU A 265 -0.76 16.74 -14.99
CA LEU A 265 -0.19 15.59 -15.69
C LEU A 265 -0.61 14.29 -14.98
N THR A 266 -1.88 13.94 -15.11
CA THR A 266 -2.40 12.60 -14.77
C THR A 266 -2.73 11.90 -16.07
N LEU A 267 -2.12 10.74 -16.28
CA LEU A 267 -2.35 9.92 -17.46
C LEU A 267 -3.45 8.89 -17.16
N SER A 268 -4.03 8.37 -18.19
CA SER A 268 -4.99 7.25 -18.28
C SER A 268 -5.67 6.82 -16.98
N LEU A 269 -6.99 6.80 -16.95
CA LEU A 269 -7.75 6.14 -15.89
C LEU A 269 -7.89 4.66 -16.28
N ILE A 270 -7.28 3.77 -15.50
CA ILE A 270 -7.24 2.33 -15.77
C ILE A 270 -7.94 1.59 -14.62
N LYS A 271 -8.75 0.58 -14.94
CA LYS A 271 -9.34 -0.29 -13.92
C LYS A 271 -8.28 -1.20 -13.31
N GLU A 272 -8.36 -1.39 -12.01
CA GLU A 272 -7.61 -2.39 -11.27
C GLU A 272 -8.49 -3.61 -11.00
N GLY A 273 -7.88 -4.80 -11.00
CA GLY A 273 -8.59 -6.07 -10.87
C GLY A 273 -8.02 -6.98 -9.81
N ILE A 274 -8.91 -7.65 -9.07
CA ILE A 274 -8.56 -8.82 -8.28
C ILE A 274 -8.26 -9.95 -9.26
N SER A 275 -7.03 -10.46 -9.25
CA SER A 275 -6.65 -11.56 -10.15
C SER A 275 -6.90 -12.91 -9.52
N VAL A 276 -7.44 -13.84 -10.31
CA VAL A 276 -7.69 -15.23 -9.97
C VAL A 276 -7.15 -16.15 -11.06
N GLN A 277 -6.84 -17.40 -10.72
CA GLN A 277 -6.44 -18.37 -11.73
C GLN A 277 -7.59 -18.62 -12.72
N LYS A 278 -7.26 -18.70 -14.01
CA LYS A 278 -8.23 -19.03 -15.05
C LYS A 278 -8.87 -20.40 -14.79
N GLY A 279 -10.19 -20.43 -14.86
CA GLY A 279 -10.92 -21.68 -14.85
C GLY A 279 -10.71 -22.46 -16.18
N THR A 280 -10.72 -23.77 -16.09
CA THR A 280 -10.52 -24.65 -17.27
C THR A 280 -11.73 -24.74 -18.20
N SER A 281 -12.93 -24.42 -17.69
CA SER A 281 -14.21 -24.58 -18.42
C SER A 281 -15.20 -23.46 -18.11
N GLY A 282 -14.70 -22.26 -17.77
CA GLY A 282 -15.47 -21.10 -17.32
C GLY A 282 -14.96 -20.57 -15.98
N PRO A 283 -15.66 -19.61 -15.36
CA PRO A 283 -15.25 -19.01 -14.09
C PRO A 283 -15.01 -20.07 -13.00
N SER A 284 -13.90 -19.93 -12.27
CA SER A 284 -13.59 -20.81 -11.14
C SER A 284 -14.56 -20.56 -9.95
N ALA A 285 -14.64 -21.50 -8.99
CA ALA A 285 -15.43 -21.28 -7.79
C ALA A 285 -14.85 -20.10 -6.96
N ILE A 286 -13.54 -19.91 -6.98
CA ILE A 286 -12.88 -18.74 -6.36
C ILE A 286 -13.35 -17.46 -7.04
N GLU A 287 -13.27 -17.36 -8.36
CA GLU A 287 -13.71 -16.19 -9.12
C GLU A 287 -15.17 -15.84 -8.83
N THR A 288 -16.06 -16.82 -8.95
CA THR A 288 -17.50 -16.64 -8.72
C THR A 288 -17.79 -16.15 -7.30
N SER A 289 -17.13 -16.76 -6.31
CA SER A 289 -17.34 -16.42 -4.89
C SER A 289 -16.78 -15.04 -4.55
N VAL A 290 -15.56 -14.71 -5.01
CA VAL A 290 -14.94 -13.40 -4.81
C VAL A 290 -15.77 -12.30 -5.47
N LYS A 291 -16.21 -12.50 -6.71
CA LYS A 291 -17.09 -11.57 -7.43
C LYS A 291 -18.41 -11.33 -6.70
N THR A 292 -19.04 -12.41 -6.18
CA THR A 292 -20.28 -12.30 -5.40
C THR A 292 -20.07 -11.55 -4.10
N ALA A 293 -18.98 -11.84 -3.37
CA ALA A 293 -18.65 -11.16 -2.12
C ALA A 293 -18.39 -9.66 -2.37
N LEU A 294 -17.58 -9.31 -3.35
CA LEU A 294 -17.28 -7.93 -3.71
C LEU A 294 -18.54 -7.17 -4.15
N GLN A 295 -19.40 -7.77 -5.00
CA GLN A 295 -20.66 -7.15 -5.42
C GLN A 295 -21.55 -6.89 -4.21
N SER A 296 -21.64 -7.82 -3.26
CA SER A 296 -22.43 -7.61 -2.04
C SER A 296 -21.89 -6.49 -1.15
N MET A 297 -20.57 -6.24 -1.16
CA MET A 297 -19.95 -5.09 -0.48
C MET A 297 -20.29 -3.76 -1.16
N ILE A 298 -20.37 -3.76 -2.49
CA ILE A 298 -20.80 -2.59 -3.28
C ILE A 298 -22.25 -2.29 -2.96
N ASP A 299 -23.11 -3.29 -2.99
CA ASP A 299 -24.57 -3.15 -2.83
C ASP A 299 -24.96 -2.63 -1.43
N ASP A 300 -24.26 -3.05 -0.36
CA ASP A 300 -24.54 -2.61 1.01
C ASP A 300 -23.70 -1.39 1.47
N GLY A 301 -22.82 -0.88 0.60
CA GLY A 301 -21.99 0.29 0.85
C GLY A 301 -20.74 0.04 1.72
N THR A 302 -20.46 -1.20 2.12
CA THR A 302 -19.24 -1.54 2.89
C THR A 302 -17.98 -1.25 2.08
N TYR A 303 -17.99 -1.57 0.78
CA TYR A 303 -16.90 -1.26 -0.14
C TYR A 303 -16.56 0.24 -0.16
N LEU A 304 -17.56 1.10 -0.32
CA LEU A 304 -17.34 2.55 -0.35
C LEU A 304 -16.85 3.09 1.00
N LYS A 305 -17.28 2.50 2.12
CA LYS A 305 -16.79 2.87 3.46
C LYS A 305 -15.30 2.54 3.61
N ILE A 306 -14.85 1.38 3.09
CA ILE A 306 -13.43 1.01 3.09
C ILE A 306 -12.64 2.02 2.27
N LEU A 307 -13.01 2.31 1.04
CA LEU A 307 -12.30 3.29 0.21
C LEU A 307 -12.26 4.69 0.85
N THR A 308 -13.36 5.11 1.50
CA THR A 308 -13.42 6.42 2.20
C THR A 308 -12.47 6.47 3.39
N LYS A 309 -12.28 5.37 4.12
CA LYS A 309 -11.31 5.27 5.22
C LYS A 309 -9.90 5.64 4.79
N TYR A 310 -9.55 5.31 3.54
CA TYR A 310 -8.22 5.55 2.97
C TYR A 310 -8.15 6.77 2.02
N ASN A 311 -9.23 7.55 1.92
CA ASN A 311 -9.36 8.72 1.02
C ASN A 311 -9.18 8.40 -0.47
N VAL A 312 -9.55 7.19 -0.89
CA VAL A 312 -9.45 6.73 -2.29
C VAL A 312 -10.79 6.45 -2.95
N GLN A 313 -11.89 6.95 -2.37
CA GLN A 313 -13.25 6.72 -2.87
C GLN A 313 -13.51 7.22 -4.29
N SER A 314 -12.67 8.11 -4.81
CA SER A 314 -12.74 8.56 -6.22
C SER A 314 -12.44 7.46 -7.24
N GLY A 315 -11.73 6.42 -6.83
CA GLY A 315 -11.44 5.24 -7.65
C GLY A 315 -12.51 4.14 -7.56
N ALA A 316 -13.63 4.40 -6.86
CA ALA A 316 -14.67 3.40 -6.68
C ALA A 316 -15.29 2.95 -8.01
N VAL A 317 -15.49 1.64 -8.14
CA VAL A 317 -16.31 1.05 -9.21
C VAL A 317 -17.74 0.83 -8.72
N THR A 318 -18.69 0.79 -9.63
CA THR A 318 -20.12 0.59 -9.32
C THR A 318 -20.58 -0.84 -9.57
N SER A 319 -19.73 -1.66 -10.17
CA SER A 319 -20.03 -3.04 -10.58
C SER A 319 -18.73 -3.84 -10.71
N THR A 320 -18.81 -5.13 -10.41
CA THR A 320 -17.76 -6.12 -10.65
C THR A 320 -17.72 -6.65 -12.09
N ASN A 321 -18.57 -6.12 -12.96
CA ASN A 321 -18.53 -6.45 -14.39
C ASN A 321 -17.53 -5.53 -15.12
N PRO A 322 -16.83 -6.06 -16.15
CA PRO A 322 -15.85 -5.32 -16.94
C PRO A 322 -16.42 -4.07 -17.62
#